data_f1f44801f07f938aac82d9730b79fe3f
#
_entry.id   f1f44801f07f938aac82d9730b79fe3f
#
_cell.length_a   1.000
_cell.length_b   1.000
_cell.length_c   1.000
_cell.angle_alpha   90.00
_cell.angle_beta   90.00
_cell.angle_gamma   90.00
#
_symmetry.space_group_name_H-M   'P 1'
#
loop_
_entity.id
_entity.type
_entity.pdbx_description
1 polymer ?
#
loop_
_entity_poly.entity_id
_entity_poly.type
_entity_poly.pdbx_seq_one_letter_code
_entity_poly.pdbx_strand_id
1 'polypeptide(L)'
;MTSSNAGAASRRAENPRARNRGVKPLLPRRPCGFTLIELLTVIAIIGILAAILIPTTSSARTAAKKAKTRGQFAQWGAAIESFRQEYGYYPTFEISGAGLNKVNGNTAGGTNLTAVHRFYETLVGTRRDGSALTGAATGNPVPPLGQNTKRIQFISFTEADMVPVSTTDSSLLTKRGLIRDSFDNTDIAVLVDRNLDGSIKFSAQGGDGINTLPLVSPPDSTTVRLAPNTTDFPTATQGGVRAGVVFYCMPPNGTSQTDLLMSWK
;
A
#
# COMPACT_ATOMS: atom_id res chain seq x y z
N MET A 1 -74.00 -31.03 -40.86
CA MET A 1 -74.51 -32.41 -41.12
C MET A 1 -74.10 -33.25 -39.93
N THR A 2 -75.12 -33.46 -39.14
CA THR A 2 -75.56 -34.75 -38.62
C THR A 2 -74.71 -35.42 -37.60
N SER A 3 -75.11 -35.30 -36.35
CA SER A 3 -76.06 -36.17 -35.59
C SER A 3 -75.30 -37.41 -35.08
N SER A 4 -75.31 -37.87 -33.93
CA SER A 4 -76.41 -38.35 -33.07
C SER A 4 -75.77 -39.20 -31.97
N ASN A 5 -75.97 -38.99 -30.73
CA ASN A 5 -77.01 -39.52 -29.86
C ASN A 5 -76.67 -40.81 -29.11
N ALA A 6 -77.08 -40.81 -27.85
CA ALA A 6 -77.47 -41.89 -26.96
C ALA A 6 -76.34 -42.69 -26.27
N GLY A 7 -76.40 -42.99 -25.06
CA GLY A 7 -77.45 -42.99 -24.01
C GLY A 7 -76.98 -43.77 -22.81
N ALA A 8 -77.37 -43.37 -21.73
CA ALA A 8 -77.70 -44.07 -20.50
C ALA A 8 -76.94 -45.29 -20.00
N ALA A 9 -76.39 -45.20 -18.77
CA ALA A 9 -76.94 -46.10 -17.71
C ALA A 9 -76.25 -45.78 -16.35
N SER A 10 -77.10 -45.43 -15.43
CA SER A 10 -76.87 -45.40 -14.00
C SER A 10 -76.35 -46.73 -13.46
N ARG A 11 -75.23 -46.69 -12.75
CA ARG A 11 -74.97 -47.66 -11.67
C ARG A 11 -74.44 -46.93 -10.47
N ARG A 12 -75.24 -46.82 -9.46
CA ARG A 12 -74.92 -46.50 -8.09
C ARG A 12 -74.02 -47.58 -7.55
N ALA A 13 -72.83 -47.22 -7.13
CA ALA A 13 -71.89 -48.08 -6.37
C ALA A 13 -71.48 -47.37 -5.10
N GLU A 14 -71.65 -48.05 -4.05
CA GLU A 14 -71.57 -47.67 -2.65
C GLU A 14 -70.24 -47.13 -2.23
N ASN A 15 -70.29 -46.20 -1.34
CA ASN A 15 -69.19 -45.55 -0.70
C ASN A 15 -68.54 -46.45 0.41
N PRO A 16 -67.34 -46.93 0.29
CA PRO A 16 -66.63 -47.58 1.43
C PRO A 16 -66.07 -46.50 2.37
N ARG A 17 -66.58 -46.52 3.56
CA ARG A 17 -66.21 -45.80 4.76
C ARG A 17 -64.73 -45.39 4.78
N ALA A 18 -64.46 -44.11 4.62
CA ALA A 18 -63.13 -43.49 4.91
C ALA A 18 -62.81 -43.72 6.40
N ARG A 19 -61.85 -44.55 6.70
CA ARG A 19 -61.25 -44.66 8.00
C ARG A 19 -60.59 -43.32 8.33
N ASN A 20 -61.19 -42.60 9.24
CA ASN A 20 -60.65 -41.40 9.84
C ASN A 20 -59.35 -41.79 10.62
N ARG A 21 -58.21 -41.72 9.97
CA ARG A 21 -56.94 -41.80 10.68
C ARG A 21 -56.81 -40.53 11.47
N GLY A 22 -57.03 -40.64 12.78
CA GLY A 22 -56.84 -39.56 13.72
C GLY A 22 -55.43 -38.97 13.56
N VAL A 23 -55.39 -37.79 12.99
CA VAL A 23 -54.19 -36.96 13.00
C VAL A 23 -53.93 -36.60 14.46
N LYS A 24 -52.92 -37.23 15.06
CA LYS A 24 -52.47 -36.82 16.40
C LYS A 24 -52.08 -35.34 16.33
N PRO A 25 -52.68 -34.46 17.13
CA PRO A 25 -52.26 -33.09 17.17
C PRO A 25 -50.80 -33.01 17.60
N LEU A 26 -49.95 -32.44 16.76
CA LEU A 26 -48.56 -32.10 17.13
C LEU A 26 -48.69 -31.11 18.29
N LEU A 27 -48.25 -31.54 19.48
CA LEU A 27 -48.13 -30.66 20.62
C LEU A 27 -47.28 -29.46 20.22
N PRO A 28 -47.74 -28.23 20.41
CA PRO A 28 -46.92 -27.06 20.13
C PRO A 28 -45.67 -27.14 20.97
N ARG A 29 -44.50 -27.17 20.30
CA ARG A 29 -43.21 -27.01 20.98
C ARG A 29 -43.27 -25.66 21.70
N ARG A 30 -43.26 -25.68 23.02
CA ARG A 30 -43.14 -24.46 23.81
C ARG A 30 -41.83 -23.79 23.41
N PRO A 31 -41.83 -22.55 22.92
CA PRO A 31 -40.61 -21.83 22.74
C PRO A 31 -39.92 -21.72 24.12
N CYS A 32 -38.69 -22.25 24.25
CA CYS A 32 -37.90 -21.99 25.42
C CYS A 32 -37.59 -20.50 25.44
N GLY A 33 -38.25 -19.76 26.31
CA GLY A 33 -37.97 -18.35 26.51
C GLY A 33 -36.59 -18.18 27.11
N PHE A 34 -35.79 -17.29 26.53
CA PHE A 34 -34.46 -16.93 27.01
C PHE A 34 -34.62 -16.15 28.33
N THR A 35 -33.87 -16.49 29.35
CA THR A 35 -33.91 -15.74 30.61
C THR A 35 -33.09 -14.44 30.49
N LEU A 36 -33.53 -13.40 31.18
CA LEU A 36 -32.83 -12.11 31.17
C LEU A 36 -31.36 -12.27 31.65
N ILE A 37 -31.14 -13.18 32.62
CA ILE A 37 -29.79 -13.44 33.16
C ILE A 37 -28.89 -14.15 32.13
N GLU A 38 -29.43 -15.07 31.34
CA GLU A 38 -28.65 -15.73 30.27
C GLU A 38 -28.20 -14.70 29.21
N LEU A 39 -29.07 -13.76 28.83
CA LEU A 39 -28.68 -12.70 27.92
C LEU A 39 -27.61 -11.78 28.54
N LEU A 40 -27.80 -11.40 29.80
CA LEU A 40 -26.89 -10.51 30.51
C LEU A 40 -25.50 -11.13 30.70
N THR A 41 -25.43 -12.42 31.02
CA THR A 41 -24.11 -13.10 31.15
C THR A 41 -23.39 -13.21 29.82
N VAL A 42 -24.09 -13.46 28.72
CA VAL A 42 -23.50 -13.53 27.38
C VAL A 42 -22.90 -12.17 26.97
N ILE A 43 -23.67 -11.08 27.13
CA ILE A 43 -23.16 -9.74 26.76
C ILE A 43 -22.00 -9.32 27.69
N ALA A 44 -22.00 -9.71 28.95
CA ALA A 44 -20.88 -9.44 29.86
C ALA A 44 -19.60 -10.15 29.41
N ILE A 45 -19.69 -11.43 29.03
CA ILE A 45 -18.52 -12.18 28.52
C ILE A 45 -18.03 -11.58 27.20
N ILE A 46 -18.93 -11.27 26.26
CA ILE A 46 -18.55 -10.63 24.99
C ILE A 46 -17.91 -9.27 25.24
N GLY A 47 -18.42 -8.49 26.20
CA GLY A 47 -17.86 -7.20 26.58
C GLY A 47 -16.43 -7.29 27.08
N ILE A 48 -16.15 -8.27 27.95
CA ILE A 48 -14.80 -8.53 28.47
C ILE A 48 -13.84 -8.96 27.34
N LEU A 49 -14.28 -9.90 26.50
CA LEU A 49 -13.47 -10.35 25.35
C LEU A 49 -13.18 -9.21 24.36
N ALA A 50 -14.18 -8.41 24.03
CA ALA A 50 -14.02 -7.28 23.14
C ALA A 50 -13.06 -6.23 23.70
N ALA A 51 -13.12 -5.96 25.00
CA ALA A 51 -12.23 -5.00 25.65
C ALA A 51 -10.74 -5.37 25.54
N ILE A 52 -10.41 -6.66 25.46
CA ILE A 52 -9.04 -7.14 25.30
C ILE A 52 -8.67 -7.21 23.81
N LEU A 53 -9.59 -7.62 22.92
CA LEU A 53 -9.33 -7.86 21.51
C LEU A 53 -9.13 -6.55 20.72
N ILE A 54 -9.91 -5.51 21.01
CA ILE A 54 -9.86 -4.25 20.23
C ILE A 54 -8.48 -3.60 20.26
N PRO A 55 -7.82 -3.35 21.40
CA PRO A 55 -6.50 -2.73 21.43
C PRO A 55 -5.40 -3.61 20.83
N THR A 56 -5.47 -4.94 20.98
CA THR A 56 -4.46 -5.85 20.45
C THR A 56 -4.48 -5.93 18.92
N THR A 57 -5.65 -5.87 18.29
CA THR A 57 -5.76 -5.90 16.82
C THR A 57 -5.20 -4.64 16.17
N SER A 58 -5.30 -3.49 16.80
CA SER A 58 -4.78 -2.21 16.27
C SER A 58 -3.25 -2.22 16.23
N SER A 59 -2.59 -2.65 17.28
CA SER A 59 -1.13 -2.75 17.33
C SER A 59 -0.58 -3.79 16.35
N ALA A 60 -1.25 -4.95 16.22
CA ALA A 60 -0.89 -5.98 15.26
C ALA A 60 -0.98 -5.48 13.81
N ARG A 61 -2.03 -4.73 13.45
CA ARG A 61 -2.18 -4.11 12.13
C ARG A 61 -1.05 -3.11 11.83
N THR A 62 -0.68 -2.29 12.79
CA THR A 62 0.42 -1.34 12.64
C THR A 62 1.75 -2.06 12.44
N ALA A 63 2.03 -3.11 13.22
CA ALA A 63 3.23 -3.94 13.07
C ALA A 63 3.27 -4.61 11.68
N ALA A 64 2.15 -5.16 11.20
CA ALA A 64 2.04 -5.75 9.88
C ALA A 64 2.29 -4.73 8.76
N LYS A 65 1.75 -3.51 8.87
CA LYS A 65 2.02 -2.43 7.91
C LYS A 65 3.49 -2.02 7.90
N LYS A 66 4.14 -1.90 9.07
CA LYS A 66 5.59 -1.63 9.17
C LYS A 66 6.41 -2.72 8.47
N ALA A 67 6.10 -3.99 8.72
CA ALA A 67 6.78 -5.11 8.08
C ALA A 67 6.58 -5.10 6.55
N LYS A 68 5.37 -4.82 6.08
CA LYS A 68 5.07 -4.71 4.64
C LYS A 68 5.83 -3.55 3.99
N THR A 69 5.90 -2.37 4.62
CA THR A 69 6.67 -1.22 4.10
C THR A 69 8.16 -1.56 4.01
N ARG A 70 8.73 -2.24 5.02
CA ARG A 70 10.13 -2.72 4.94
C ARG A 70 10.33 -3.70 3.78
N GLY A 71 9.39 -4.60 3.55
CA GLY A 71 9.39 -5.51 2.40
C GLY A 71 9.36 -4.77 1.06
N GLN A 72 8.56 -3.70 0.94
CA GLN A 72 8.55 -2.82 -0.24
C GLN A 72 9.91 -2.14 -0.44
N PHE A 73 10.51 -1.59 0.62
CA PHE A 73 11.83 -0.97 0.55
C PHE A 73 12.91 -1.96 0.11
N ALA A 74 12.87 -3.21 0.60
CA ALA A 74 13.79 -4.25 0.17
C ALA A 74 13.63 -4.59 -1.33
N GLN A 75 12.40 -4.66 -1.84
CA GLN A 75 12.12 -4.88 -3.26
C GLN A 75 12.62 -3.72 -4.13
N TRP A 76 12.38 -2.49 -3.70
CA TRP A 76 12.86 -1.31 -4.43
C TRP A 76 14.38 -1.21 -4.40
N GLY A 77 15.00 -1.55 -3.26
CA GLY A 77 16.45 -1.64 -3.13
C GLY A 77 17.06 -2.66 -4.09
N ALA A 78 16.46 -3.86 -4.17
CA ALA A 78 16.90 -4.90 -5.10
C ALA A 78 16.79 -4.47 -6.58
N ALA A 79 15.74 -3.72 -6.94
CA ALA A 79 15.58 -3.17 -8.28
C ALA A 79 16.68 -2.13 -8.61
N ILE A 80 17.03 -1.28 -7.65
CA ILE A 80 18.09 -0.29 -7.81
C ILE A 80 19.44 -0.97 -7.91
N GLU A 81 19.69 -2.02 -7.13
CA GLU A 81 20.91 -2.83 -7.25
C GLU A 81 21.00 -3.54 -8.62
N SER A 82 19.89 -4.05 -9.13
CA SER A 82 19.83 -4.62 -10.48
C SER A 82 20.13 -3.58 -11.55
N PHE A 83 19.62 -2.35 -11.38
CA PHE A 83 19.98 -1.22 -12.25
C PHE A 83 21.49 -0.95 -12.20
N ARG A 84 22.09 -0.90 -11.01
CA ARG A 84 23.53 -0.70 -10.85
C ARG A 84 24.35 -1.80 -11.53
N GLN A 85 23.92 -3.05 -11.44
CA GLN A 85 24.58 -4.17 -12.11
C GLN A 85 24.57 -4.03 -13.64
N GLU A 86 23.49 -3.49 -14.20
CA GLU A 86 23.34 -3.31 -15.65
C GLU A 86 24.10 -2.09 -16.18
N TYR A 87 24.08 -0.97 -15.44
CA TYR A 87 24.62 0.32 -15.91
C TYR A 87 25.93 0.71 -15.27
N GLY A 88 26.36 0.04 -14.21
CA GLY A 88 27.62 0.31 -13.50
C GLY A 88 27.57 1.50 -12.52
N TYR A 89 26.41 2.14 -12.34
CA TYR A 89 26.20 3.26 -11.43
C TYR A 89 24.82 3.23 -10.80
N TYR A 90 24.65 3.89 -9.66
CA TYR A 90 23.34 4.06 -9.07
C TYR A 90 22.52 5.16 -9.75
N PRO A 91 21.21 4.97 -9.94
CA PRO A 91 20.35 5.99 -10.53
C PRO A 91 20.25 7.21 -9.62
N THR A 92 20.09 8.40 -10.21
CA THR A 92 19.80 9.62 -9.44
C THR A 92 18.31 9.94 -9.48
N PHE A 93 17.76 10.16 -8.30
CA PHE A 93 16.37 10.59 -8.12
C PHE A 93 16.28 12.07 -7.72
N GLU A 94 17.42 12.74 -7.65
CA GLU A 94 17.54 14.14 -7.30
C GLU A 94 16.79 15.04 -8.29
N ILE A 95 16.22 16.09 -7.75
CA ILE A 95 15.58 17.15 -8.52
C ILE A 95 16.48 18.37 -8.43
N SER A 96 16.72 19.02 -9.57
CA SER A 96 17.66 20.11 -9.77
C SER A 96 17.95 20.95 -8.51
N GLY A 97 19.14 20.76 -7.96
CA GLY A 97 19.74 21.68 -6.97
C GLY A 97 19.21 21.65 -5.55
N ALA A 98 18.18 20.86 -5.24
CA ALA A 98 17.55 20.88 -3.91
C ALA A 98 18.02 19.74 -2.98
N GLY A 99 18.88 18.80 -3.46
CA GLY A 99 19.33 17.64 -2.66
C GLY A 99 18.20 16.74 -2.18
N LEU A 100 17.00 16.88 -2.74
CA LEU A 100 15.80 16.17 -2.30
C LEU A 100 15.64 14.85 -3.05
N ASN A 101 16.33 13.82 -2.55
CA ASN A 101 16.19 12.47 -3.05
C ASN A 101 14.93 11.82 -2.43
N LYS A 102 13.82 11.86 -3.15
CA LYS A 102 12.54 11.29 -2.74
C LYS A 102 11.95 10.41 -3.85
N VAL A 103 11.22 9.37 -3.47
CA VAL A 103 10.53 8.47 -4.40
C VAL A 103 9.58 9.25 -5.30
N ASN A 104 8.77 10.15 -4.75
CA ASN A 104 7.85 11.00 -5.50
C ASN A 104 8.36 12.43 -5.69
N GLY A 105 9.66 12.64 -5.60
CA GLY A 105 10.24 13.97 -5.68
C GLY A 105 9.80 14.73 -6.93
N ASN A 106 9.33 15.98 -6.80
CA ASN A 106 8.80 16.88 -7.84
C ASN A 106 7.68 16.31 -8.74
N THR A 107 7.17 15.14 -8.45
CA THR A 107 6.01 14.64 -9.18
C THR A 107 4.76 15.16 -8.49
N ALA A 108 4.04 16.07 -9.15
CA ALA A 108 2.71 16.43 -8.71
C ALA A 108 1.80 15.21 -8.87
N GLY A 109 1.08 14.86 -7.82
CA GLY A 109 -0.01 13.90 -7.91
C GLY A 109 -1.13 14.47 -8.79
N GLY A 110 -1.95 13.60 -9.35
CA GLY A 110 -3.10 13.99 -10.18
C GLY A 110 -3.43 12.92 -11.21
N THR A 111 -4.33 13.26 -12.10
CA THR A 111 -4.75 12.37 -13.20
C THR A 111 -3.76 12.35 -14.36
N ASN A 112 -2.82 13.28 -14.41
CA ASN A 112 -1.82 13.35 -15.47
C ASN A 112 -0.66 12.37 -15.20
N LEU A 113 -0.79 11.15 -15.71
CA LEU A 113 0.24 10.11 -15.60
C LEU A 113 1.42 10.31 -16.58
N THR A 114 1.33 11.26 -17.51
CA THR A 114 2.43 11.60 -18.42
C THR A 114 3.45 12.57 -17.80
N ALA A 115 3.14 13.15 -16.62
CA ALA A 115 4.11 13.94 -15.88
C ALA A 115 5.28 13.08 -15.44
N VAL A 116 6.50 13.60 -15.57
CA VAL A 116 7.75 12.88 -15.25
C VAL A 116 7.74 12.41 -13.80
N HIS A 117 7.97 11.12 -13.61
CA HIS A 117 8.15 10.50 -12.32
C HIS A 117 9.50 9.78 -12.29
N ARG A 118 10.54 10.46 -11.83
CA ARG A 118 11.92 9.97 -11.94
C ARG A 118 12.12 8.56 -11.42
N PHE A 119 11.68 8.28 -10.20
CA PHE A 119 11.86 6.97 -9.58
C PHE A 119 11.15 5.86 -10.39
N TYR A 120 9.89 6.07 -10.75
CA TYR A 120 9.12 5.10 -11.53
C TYR A 120 9.76 4.89 -12.92
N GLU A 121 9.93 5.97 -13.67
CA GLU A 121 10.38 5.91 -15.07
C GLU A 121 11.80 5.34 -15.21
N THR A 122 12.70 5.66 -14.27
CA THR A 122 14.05 5.11 -14.29
C THR A 122 14.06 3.59 -14.01
N LEU A 123 13.21 3.11 -13.11
CA LEU A 123 13.18 1.69 -12.74
C LEU A 123 12.25 0.84 -13.62
N VAL A 124 11.24 1.43 -14.26
CA VAL A 124 10.29 0.70 -15.12
C VAL A 124 10.64 0.82 -16.61
N GLY A 125 11.34 1.88 -17.01
CA GLY A 125 11.69 2.12 -18.42
C GLY A 125 10.54 2.67 -19.28
N THR A 126 9.37 2.92 -18.68
CA THR A 126 8.20 3.52 -19.31
C THR A 126 7.58 4.58 -18.41
N ARG A 127 6.69 5.39 -18.93
CA ARG A 127 5.86 6.29 -18.12
C ARG A 127 4.79 5.55 -17.37
N ARG A 128 4.17 6.20 -16.39
CA ARG A 128 3.11 5.62 -15.54
C ARG A 128 1.85 5.23 -16.31
N ASP A 129 1.60 5.83 -17.49
CA ASP A 129 0.51 5.47 -18.40
C ASP A 129 0.88 4.35 -19.39
N GLY A 130 2.08 3.78 -19.26
CA GLY A 130 2.60 2.74 -20.15
C GLY A 130 3.21 3.28 -21.45
N SER A 131 3.16 4.57 -21.72
CA SER A 131 3.78 5.16 -22.89
C SER A 131 5.31 5.16 -22.80
N ALA A 132 5.96 5.30 -23.95
CA ALA A 132 7.42 5.36 -24.01
C ALA A 132 7.96 6.61 -23.30
N LEU A 133 9.16 6.48 -22.70
CA LEU A 133 9.89 7.62 -22.17
C LEU A 133 10.15 8.63 -23.30
N THR A 134 9.84 9.88 -23.03
CA THR A 134 10.08 11.01 -23.96
C THR A 134 10.81 12.13 -23.23
N GLY A 135 11.42 13.03 -23.99
CA GLY A 135 12.16 14.18 -23.47
C GLY A 135 13.65 14.07 -23.74
N ALA A 136 14.44 14.89 -23.05
CA ALA A 136 15.89 14.90 -23.21
C ALA A 136 16.53 13.63 -22.61
N ALA A 137 17.56 13.11 -23.28
CA ALA A 137 18.40 12.06 -22.74
C ALA A 137 19.54 12.60 -21.85
N THR A 138 19.80 13.90 -21.92
CA THR A 138 20.86 14.60 -21.20
C THR A 138 20.29 15.72 -20.36
N GLY A 139 20.98 16.05 -19.28
CA GLY A 139 20.57 17.12 -18.36
C GLY A 139 21.27 16.97 -17.00
N ASN A 140 21.07 17.96 -16.16
CA ASN A 140 21.56 17.91 -14.77
C ASN A 140 20.42 18.28 -13.81
N PRO A 141 19.93 17.32 -13.01
CA PRO A 141 20.30 15.89 -13.00
C PRO A 141 19.80 15.14 -14.26
N VAL A 142 20.49 14.06 -14.61
CA VAL A 142 20.19 13.26 -15.79
C VAL A 142 18.74 12.75 -15.72
N PRO A 143 17.92 12.97 -16.76
CA PRO A 143 16.52 12.52 -16.77
C PRO A 143 16.40 10.99 -16.92
N PRO A 144 15.23 10.39 -16.64
CA PRO A 144 15.02 8.93 -16.70
C PRO A 144 15.45 8.29 -18.02
N LEU A 145 15.15 8.93 -19.15
CA LEU A 145 15.53 8.44 -20.49
C LEU A 145 17.05 8.34 -20.65
N GLY A 146 17.81 9.28 -20.07
CA GLY A 146 19.28 9.27 -20.10
C GLY A 146 19.89 8.26 -19.15
N GLN A 147 19.19 7.89 -18.09
CA GLN A 147 19.65 6.89 -17.12
C GLN A 147 19.32 5.47 -17.57
N ASN A 148 18.05 5.19 -17.90
CA ASN A 148 17.60 3.88 -18.38
C ASN A 148 17.51 3.90 -19.92
N THR A 149 18.67 3.99 -20.57
CA THR A 149 18.76 4.09 -22.04
C THR A 149 18.25 2.84 -22.76
N LYS A 150 18.40 1.66 -22.12
CA LYS A 150 17.93 0.37 -22.67
C LYS A 150 16.43 0.13 -22.38
N ARG A 151 15.77 0.99 -21.60
CA ARG A 151 14.38 0.86 -21.18
C ARG A 151 14.07 -0.47 -20.52
N ILE A 152 14.99 -0.97 -19.69
CA ILE A 152 14.83 -2.22 -18.95
C ILE A 152 13.87 -1.99 -17.78
N GLN A 153 12.96 -2.92 -17.60
CA GLN A 153 12.08 -2.95 -16.44
C GLN A 153 12.75 -3.74 -15.32
N PHE A 154 13.20 -3.04 -14.26
CA PHE A 154 13.80 -3.64 -13.08
C PHE A 154 12.79 -3.98 -12.00
N ILE A 155 11.62 -3.32 -12.02
CA ILE A 155 10.53 -3.54 -11.08
C ILE A 155 9.17 -3.34 -11.77
N SER A 156 8.15 -3.99 -11.24
CA SER A 156 6.75 -3.74 -11.60
C SER A 156 6.02 -3.20 -10.38
N PHE A 157 5.44 -2.01 -10.51
CA PHE A 157 4.56 -1.43 -9.48
C PHE A 157 3.13 -1.89 -9.73
N THR A 158 2.49 -2.40 -8.68
CA THR A 158 1.08 -2.78 -8.71
C THR A 158 0.18 -1.59 -8.35
N GLU A 159 -1.12 -1.70 -8.61
CA GLU A 159 -2.09 -0.69 -8.14
C GLU A 159 -2.07 -0.51 -6.61
N ALA A 160 -1.66 -1.55 -5.86
CA ALA A 160 -1.51 -1.45 -4.40
C ALA A 160 -0.33 -0.55 -3.98
N ASP A 161 0.70 -0.44 -4.83
CA ASP A 161 1.90 0.37 -4.57
C ASP A 161 1.72 1.84 -4.97
N MET A 162 0.60 2.18 -5.60
CA MET A 162 0.31 3.54 -6.08
C MET A 162 -1.03 4.03 -5.55
N VAL A 163 -1.17 5.33 -5.39
CA VAL A 163 -2.47 5.95 -5.09
C VAL A 163 -3.34 5.85 -6.33
N PRO A 164 -4.51 5.18 -6.28
CA PRO A 164 -5.36 4.99 -7.46
C PRO A 164 -5.78 6.33 -8.08
N VAL A 165 -5.71 6.43 -9.40
CA VAL A 165 -6.17 7.62 -10.15
C VAL A 165 -7.68 7.81 -10.00
N SER A 166 -8.41 6.71 -9.82
CA SER A 166 -9.86 6.68 -9.61
C SER A 166 -10.31 7.02 -8.19
N THR A 167 -9.38 7.23 -7.24
CA THR A 167 -9.77 7.49 -5.83
C THR A 167 -10.66 8.72 -5.70
N THR A 168 -11.70 8.61 -4.89
CA THR A 168 -12.61 9.71 -4.51
C THR A 168 -12.29 10.26 -3.12
N ASP A 169 -11.32 9.65 -2.41
CA ASP A 169 -10.88 10.11 -1.10
C ASP A 169 -10.23 11.49 -1.21
N SER A 170 -10.83 12.48 -0.57
CA SER A 170 -10.39 13.89 -0.61
C SER A 170 -8.94 14.07 -0.13
N SER A 171 -8.48 13.27 0.81
CA SER A 171 -7.11 13.32 1.34
C SER A 171 -6.06 12.80 0.34
N LEU A 172 -6.47 12.02 -0.63
CA LEU A 172 -5.61 11.39 -1.64
C LEU A 172 -5.73 12.00 -3.03
N LEU A 173 -6.68 12.93 -3.27
CA LEU A 173 -6.89 13.52 -4.60
C LEU A 173 -5.63 14.13 -5.19
N THR A 174 -4.88 14.86 -4.38
CA THR A 174 -3.63 15.51 -4.79
C THR A 174 -2.45 14.55 -4.90
N LYS A 175 -2.61 13.33 -4.41
CA LYS A 175 -1.58 12.27 -4.39
C LYS A 175 -1.81 11.19 -5.43
N ARG A 176 -2.86 11.30 -6.27
CA ARG A 176 -3.19 10.31 -7.31
C ARG A 176 -1.98 9.99 -8.19
N GLY A 177 -1.78 8.71 -8.47
CA GLY A 177 -0.68 8.24 -9.31
C GLY A 177 0.72 8.36 -8.70
N LEU A 178 0.84 8.72 -7.42
CA LEU A 178 2.11 8.68 -6.69
C LEU A 178 2.33 7.30 -6.07
N ILE A 179 3.59 6.89 -5.92
CA ILE A 179 3.98 5.69 -5.21
C ILE A 179 3.75 5.90 -3.72
N ARG A 180 3.19 4.89 -3.04
CA ARG A 180 2.88 4.93 -1.61
C ARG A 180 3.42 3.72 -0.88
N ASP A 181 3.63 3.86 0.41
CA ASP A 181 3.90 2.74 1.31
C ASP A 181 2.60 2.09 1.82
N SER A 182 2.73 1.14 2.73
CA SER A 182 1.57 0.44 3.33
C SER A 182 0.74 1.30 4.28
N PHE A 183 1.19 2.51 4.60
CA PHE A 183 0.47 3.51 5.39
C PHE A 183 -0.18 4.61 4.54
N ASP A 184 -0.18 4.45 3.22
CA ASP A 184 -0.60 5.47 2.24
C ASP A 184 0.30 6.73 2.25
N ASN A 185 1.51 6.60 2.81
CA ASN A 185 2.48 7.68 2.78
C ASN A 185 3.17 7.75 1.42
N THR A 186 3.14 8.93 0.82
CA THR A 186 3.81 9.23 -0.45
C THR A 186 5.09 10.03 -0.26
N ASP A 187 5.38 10.47 0.97
CA ASP A 187 6.59 11.23 1.31
C ASP A 187 7.69 10.27 1.83
N ILE A 188 8.39 9.66 0.89
CA ILE A 188 9.40 8.62 1.14
C ILE A 188 10.72 9.12 0.60
N ALA A 189 11.75 9.14 1.45
CA ALA A 189 13.12 9.45 1.06
C ALA A 189 13.80 8.21 0.48
N VAL A 190 14.68 8.45 -0.49
CA VAL A 190 15.56 7.44 -1.10
C VAL A 190 16.96 8.02 -1.25
N LEU A 191 17.97 7.34 -0.73
CA LEU A 191 19.36 7.75 -0.86
C LEU A 191 20.17 6.58 -1.43
N VAL A 192 21.15 6.89 -2.25
CA VAL A 192 22.00 5.91 -2.93
C VAL A 192 23.49 6.27 -2.76
N ASP A 193 24.33 5.26 -2.73
CA ASP A 193 25.77 5.37 -2.73
C ASP A 193 26.28 5.75 -4.12
N ARG A 194 26.39 7.05 -4.40
CA ARG A 194 26.71 7.56 -5.73
C ARG A 194 28.18 7.40 -6.10
N ASN A 195 29.06 7.36 -5.12
CA ASN A 195 30.49 7.21 -5.32
C ASN A 195 30.99 5.77 -5.31
N LEU A 196 30.10 4.81 -5.04
CA LEU A 196 30.35 3.37 -5.04
C LEU A 196 31.40 2.93 -4.01
N ASP A 197 31.49 3.62 -2.87
CA ASP A 197 32.44 3.28 -1.80
C ASP A 197 31.86 2.33 -0.74
N GLY A 198 30.61 1.90 -0.93
CA GLY A 198 29.91 0.95 -0.07
C GLY A 198 29.20 1.61 1.12
N SER A 199 29.12 2.94 1.16
CA SER A 199 28.44 3.67 2.21
C SER A 199 27.78 4.95 1.73
N ILE A 200 26.59 5.24 2.21
CA ILE A 200 25.89 6.49 1.91
C ILE A 200 26.28 7.53 2.94
N LYS A 201 26.85 8.63 2.45
CA LYS A 201 27.37 9.73 3.27
C LYS A 201 26.68 11.03 2.92
N PHE A 202 26.26 11.79 3.94
CA PHE A 202 25.82 13.16 3.73
C PHE A 202 26.87 14.12 4.27
N SER A 203 27.21 15.14 3.48
CA SER A 203 28.16 16.19 3.87
C SER A 203 28.06 17.36 2.92
N ALA A 204 28.15 18.56 3.46
CA ALA A 204 28.23 19.80 2.68
C ALA A 204 29.53 19.89 1.81
N GLN A 205 30.53 19.05 2.07
CA GLN A 205 31.86 19.15 1.48
C GLN A 205 32.22 17.96 0.56
N GLY A 206 31.28 17.08 0.27
CA GLY A 206 31.51 15.91 -0.55
C GLY A 206 30.89 14.64 0.04
N GLY A 207 30.93 13.56 -0.65
CA GLY A 207 30.24 12.31 -0.38
C GLY A 207 29.34 12.00 -1.57
N ASP A 208 28.15 11.46 -1.33
CA ASP A 208 27.23 11.07 -2.40
C ASP A 208 26.45 12.24 -3.04
N GLY A 209 26.92 13.47 -2.85
CA GLY A 209 26.23 14.68 -3.28
C GLY A 209 24.99 15.03 -2.45
N ILE A 210 24.90 14.46 -1.25
CA ILE A 210 23.81 14.67 -0.32
C ILE A 210 24.24 15.73 0.69
N ASN A 211 23.81 16.97 0.49
CA ASN A 211 24.13 18.06 1.40
C ASN A 211 23.24 18.09 2.65
N THR A 212 22.01 17.64 2.51
CA THR A 212 21.03 17.54 3.60
C THR A 212 20.17 16.30 3.43
N LEU A 213 19.81 15.67 4.55
CA LEU A 213 18.88 14.56 4.52
C LEU A 213 17.45 15.06 4.18
N PRO A 214 16.74 14.42 3.26
CA PRO A 214 15.35 14.76 2.95
C PRO A 214 14.46 14.71 4.19
N LEU A 215 13.71 15.77 4.44
CA LEU A 215 12.70 15.79 5.50
C LEU A 215 11.46 15.04 5.00
N VAL A 216 10.97 14.08 5.77
CA VAL A 216 9.75 13.33 5.48
C VAL A 216 8.66 13.63 6.49
N SER A 217 7.42 13.61 6.02
CA SER A 217 6.22 13.88 6.82
C SER A 217 5.38 12.61 6.98
N PRO A 218 4.62 12.47 8.07
CA PRO A 218 3.61 11.42 8.16
C PRO A 218 2.46 11.67 7.18
N PRO A 219 1.71 10.64 6.77
CA PRO A 219 0.64 10.77 5.79
C PRO A 219 -0.54 11.64 6.26
N ASP A 220 -0.71 11.77 7.57
CA ASP A 220 -1.78 12.48 8.27
C ASP A 220 -1.41 13.91 8.71
N SER A 221 -0.16 14.33 8.49
CA SER A 221 0.30 15.69 8.85
C SER A 221 1.36 16.20 7.88
N THR A 222 1.29 17.49 7.57
CA THR A 222 2.31 18.20 6.77
C THR A 222 3.17 19.13 7.63
N THR A 223 2.82 19.31 8.89
CA THR A 223 3.54 20.19 9.82
C THR A 223 4.75 19.52 10.44
N VAL A 224 4.67 18.21 10.69
CA VAL A 224 5.82 17.41 11.17
C VAL A 224 6.67 17.04 9.97
N ARG A 225 7.93 17.47 9.97
CA ARG A 225 8.90 17.17 8.92
C ARG A 225 10.24 16.82 9.55
N LEU A 226 10.64 15.56 9.49
CA LEU A 226 11.81 15.05 10.17
C LEU A 226 12.71 14.24 9.23
N ALA A 227 13.99 14.24 9.54
CA ALA A 227 14.98 13.33 8.96
C ALA A 227 15.62 12.50 10.08
N PRO A 228 16.31 11.38 9.77
CA PRO A 228 17.07 10.63 10.74
C PRO A 228 18.07 11.51 11.50
N ASN A 229 18.28 11.22 12.77
CA ASN A 229 19.32 11.88 13.56
C ASN A 229 20.71 11.33 13.21
N THR A 230 21.77 11.94 13.75
CA THR A 230 23.15 11.52 13.48
C THR A 230 23.55 10.17 14.07
N THR A 231 22.78 9.65 15.02
CA THR A 231 22.95 8.29 15.54
C THR A 231 22.41 7.27 14.55
N ASP A 232 21.28 7.55 13.91
CA ASP A 232 20.61 6.67 12.99
C ASP A 232 21.16 6.79 11.56
N PHE A 233 21.62 7.98 11.18
CA PHE A 233 22.32 8.25 9.93
C PHE A 233 23.63 8.99 10.23
N PRO A 234 24.73 8.26 10.45
CA PRO A 234 26.03 8.85 10.76
C PRO A 234 26.52 9.80 9.67
N THR A 235 27.21 10.86 10.06
CA THR A 235 27.78 11.82 9.11
C THR A 235 28.93 11.20 8.29
N ALA A 236 29.37 11.87 7.24
CA ALA A 236 30.50 11.42 6.42
C ALA A 236 31.76 11.18 7.25
N THR A 237 32.03 12.01 8.27
CA THR A 237 33.16 11.85 9.21
C THR A 237 33.02 10.63 10.12
N GLN A 238 31.82 10.13 10.32
CA GLN A 238 31.49 8.93 11.09
C GLN A 238 31.35 7.68 10.21
N GLY A 239 31.57 7.79 8.89
CA GLY A 239 31.55 6.70 7.94
C GLY A 239 30.24 6.47 7.22
N GLY A 240 29.19 7.23 7.52
CA GLY A 240 27.87 7.09 6.86
C GLY A 240 27.12 5.80 7.19
N VAL A 241 26.09 5.49 6.40
CA VAL A 241 25.35 4.22 6.47
C VAL A 241 25.93 3.24 5.46
N ARG A 242 26.38 2.08 5.92
CA ARG A 242 26.93 1.01 5.05
C ARG A 242 25.78 0.33 4.30
N ALA A 243 25.45 0.87 3.15
CA ALA A 243 24.43 0.34 2.24
C ALA A 243 24.61 0.99 0.86
N GLY A 244 24.21 0.30 -0.18
CA GLY A 244 24.15 0.88 -1.52
C GLY A 244 22.89 1.74 -1.72
N VAL A 245 21.80 1.38 -1.04
CA VAL A 245 20.52 2.10 -1.12
C VAL A 245 19.85 2.10 0.25
N VAL A 246 19.27 3.21 0.64
CA VAL A 246 18.45 3.32 1.85
C VAL A 246 17.15 4.08 1.57
N PHE A 247 16.11 3.70 2.29
CA PHE A 247 14.81 4.35 2.28
C PHE A 247 14.39 4.69 3.71
N TYR A 248 13.65 5.77 3.86
CA TYR A 248 12.95 6.05 5.10
C TYR A 248 11.67 6.86 4.86
N CYS A 249 10.71 6.67 5.74
CA CYS A 249 9.45 7.39 5.77
C CYS A 249 8.95 7.55 7.20
N MET A 250 7.93 8.38 7.40
CA MET A 250 7.28 8.57 8.68
C MET A 250 5.93 7.83 8.68
N PRO A 251 5.66 6.93 9.63
CA PRO A 251 4.35 6.32 9.77
C PRO A 251 3.30 7.32 10.29
N PRO A 252 2.00 7.03 10.22
CA PRO A 252 0.95 7.86 10.80
C PRO A 252 1.20 8.13 12.29
N ASN A 253 0.82 9.32 12.74
CA ASN A 253 1.02 9.79 14.10
C ASN A 253 2.49 9.86 14.57
N GLY A 254 3.43 9.74 13.65
CA GLY A 254 4.85 9.93 13.95
C GLY A 254 5.15 11.39 14.29
N THR A 255 5.82 11.65 15.40
CA THR A 255 6.13 13.00 15.89
C THR A 255 7.60 13.18 16.21
N SER A 256 8.36 12.09 16.23
CA SER A 256 9.78 12.11 16.61
C SER A 256 10.65 11.36 15.59
N GLN A 257 11.95 11.62 15.63
CA GLN A 257 12.92 10.93 14.76
C GLN A 257 12.98 9.42 15.04
N THR A 258 12.64 8.97 16.25
CA THR A 258 12.59 7.56 16.62
C THR A 258 11.42 6.80 15.99
N ASP A 259 10.40 7.53 15.51
CA ASP A 259 9.24 6.94 14.84
C ASP A 259 9.52 6.60 13.36
N LEU A 260 10.61 7.14 12.81
CA LEU A 260 10.97 6.91 11.41
C LEU A 260 11.14 5.42 11.11
N LEU A 261 10.51 4.99 10.04
CA LEU A 261 10.68 3.67 9.49
C LEU A 261 11.84 3.70 8.49
N MET A 262 12.92 3.02 8.82
CA MET A 262 14.17 3.01 8.07
C MET A 262 14.44 1.62 7.53
N SER A 263 14.97 1.53 6.30
CA SER A 263 15.27 0.24 5.65
C SER A 263 16.50 -0.47 6.20
N TRP A 264 17.36 0.23 6.91
CA TRP A 264 18.63 -0.30 7.44
C TRP A 264 18.62 -0.58 8.95
N LYS A 265 17.45 -0.45 9.58
CA LYS A 265 17.22 -0.71 11.02
C LYS A 265 16.18 -1.81 11.25
#